data_21f4d64a1899e0951bc9564d5d71efa7
#
_entry.id   21f4d64a1899e0951bc9564d5d71efa7
#
_cell.length_a   1.000
_cell.length_b   1.000
_cell.length_c   1.000
_cell.angle_alpha   90.00
_cell.angle_beta   90.00
_cell.angle_gamma   90.00
#
_symmetry.space_group_name_H-M   'P 1'
#
loop_
_entity.id
_entity.type
_entity.pdbx_description
1 polymer ?
#
loop_
_entity_poly.entity_id
_entity_poly.type
_entity_poly.pdbx_seq_one_letter_code
_entity_poly.pdbx_strand_id
1 'polypeptide(L)'
;MAFAVSCGSRRSEVVHVTDVLRVDTTVLNEGASDTLRLGRMRQGEKVVKRLRIENGCGKPVVIVRHSTTCGCVVPEYERRPIPADSSTDIVFTFDSQGEYGWQMKLLDFYLSSSARPLKIYVEAEVE
;
A
#
# COMPACT_ATOMS: atom_id res chain seq x y z
N MET A 1 14.63 34.53 6.11
CA MET A 1 14.24 34.24 5.93
C MET A 1 13.56 33.58 5.48
N ALA A 2 13.25 33.09 5.43
CA ALA A 2 12.72 32.38 4.93
C ALA A 2 11.88 31.96 4.59
N PHE A 3 11.53 31.87 4.52
CA PHE A 3 10.83 31.44 4.12
C PHE A 3 10.23 30.81 3.55
N ALA A 4 10.16 30.68 3.53
CA ALA A 4 9.67 30.07 2.93
C ALA A 4 9.14 29.53 2.58
N VAL A 5 8.95 29.40 2.65
CA VAL A 5 8.54 28.86 2.19
C VAL A 5 7.76 28.42 1.90
N SER A 6 7.48 28.37 1.93
CA SER A 6 6.83 27.86 1.55
C SER A 6 6.23 27.33 1.05
N CYS A 7 6.13 27.41 0.88
CA CYS A 7 5.66 26.84 0.25
C CYS A 7 5.18 26.04 0.02
N GLY A 8 5.07 25.85 0.15
CA GLY A 8 4.74 25.00 -0.26
C GLY A 8 4.11 24.43 -0.23
N SER A 9 3.93 24.32 0.02
CA SER A 9 3.51 23.71 -0.08
C SER A 9 2.70 23.18 -0.31
N ARG A 10 2.37 23.06 -0.46
CA ARG A 10 1.75 22.66 -0.84
C ARG A 10 1.30 21.73 -1.05
N ARG A 11 0.91 21.26 -1.12
CA ARG A 11 0.51 20.43 -1.37
C ARG A 11 0.65 19.58 -1.02
N SER A 12 0.59 19.35 -0.89
CA SER A 12 0.77 18.58 -0.79
C SER A 12 0.75 17.69 -0.32
N GLU A 13 0.32 17.27 -0.11
CA GLU A 13 0.32 16.38 0.26
C GLU A 13 1.13 15.74 0.77
N VAL A 14 1.63 15.75 0.84
CA VAL A 14 2.63 15.33 1.20
C VAL A 14 2.72 14.50 2.26
N VAL A 15 1.95 14.32 2.90
CA VAL A 15 1.97 13.68 3.91
C VAL A 15 1.93 12.38 3.86
N HIS A 16 2.81 11.69 3.67
CA HIS A 16 2.69 10.38 3.49
C HIS A 16 3.36 9.66 4.55
N VAL A 17 2.65 9.28 5.53
CA VAL A 17 3.15 8.34 6.50
C VAL A 17 3.20 7.01 5.82
N THR A 18 4.34 6.39 5.77
CA THR A 18 4.50 5.08 5.19
C THR A 18 4.18 4.03 6.25
N ASP A 19 3.18 3.23 6.00
CA ASP A 19 2.88 2.08 6.86
C ASP A 19 3.90 0.99 6.56
N VAL A 20 4.15 0.14 7.53
CA VAL A 20 5.15 -0.92 7.42
C VAL A 20 4.52 -2.25 7.75
N LEU A 21 4.76 -3.23 6.92
CA LEU A 21 4.35 -4.61 7.17
C LEU A 21 5.60 -5.49 7.09
N ARG A 22 5.92 -6.17 8.18
CA ARG A 22 7.06 -7.05 8.20
C ARG A 22 6.63 -8.47 7.83
N VAL A 23 7.33 -9.04 6.88
CA VAL A 23 7.04 -10.40 6.40
C VAL A 23 8.11 -11.33 6.96
N ASP A 24 7.66 -12.28 7.78
CA ASP A 24 8.53 -13.31 8.34
C ASP A 24 7.99 -14.69 7.92
N THR A 25 8.58 -15.76 8.44
CA THR A 25 8.15 -17.11 8.07
C THR A 25 6.71 -17.40 8.49
N THR A 26 6.25 -16.81 9.58
CA THR A 26 4.88 -16.98 10.01
C THR A 26 3.93 -16.37 8.98
N VAL A 27 4.26 -15.17 8.48
CA VAL A 27 3.45 -14.52 7.46
C VAL A 27 3.43 -15.34 6.18
N LEU A 28 4.58 -15.92 5.78
CA LEU A 28 4.61 -16.75 4.59
C LEU A 28 3.73 -17.99 4.73
N ASN A 29 3.66 -18.57 5.93
CA ASN A 29 2.90 -19.78 6.16
C ASN A 29 1.41 -19.51 6.39
N GLU A 30 1.09 -18.46 7.11
CA GLU A 30 -0.28 -18.23 7.57
C GLU A 30 -0.95 -17.05 6.89
N GLY A 31 -0.19 -16.25 6.16
CA GLY A 31 -0.71 -15.02 5.59
C GLY A 31 -0.73 -13.92 6.63
N ALA A 32 -1.18 -12.76 6.22
CA ALA A 32 -1.36 -11.62 7.10
C ALA A 32 -2.36 -10.69 6.44
N SER A 33 -2.93 -9.80 7.23
CA SER A 33 -3.78 -8.74 6.69
C SER A 33 -3.43 -7.44 7.36
N ASP A 34 -3.62 -6.35 6.65
CA ASP A 34 -3.41 -5.02 7.16
C ASP A 34 -4.38 -4.09 6.47
N THR A 35 -4.62 -2.94 7.07
CA THR A 35 -5.56 -1.95 6.53
C THR A 35 -4.83 -0.63 6.35
N LEU A 36 -4.89 -0.11 5.12
CA LEU A 36 -4.39 1.22 4.82
C LEU A 36 -5.56 2.18 4.88
N ARG A 37 -5.49 3.15 5.78
CA ARG A 37 -6.55 4.12 5.93
C ARG A 37 -6.16 5.39 5.19
N LEU A 38 -6.93 5.71 4.17
CA LEU A 38 -6.66 6.87 3.34
C LEU A 38 -7.34 8.14 3.87
N GLY A 39 -8.30 7.97 4.77
CA GLY A 39 -9.01 9.10 5.33
C GLY A 39 -10.14 9.58 4.45
N ARG A 40 -10.50 10.84 4.58
CA ARG A 40 -11.59 11.44 3.83
C ARG A 40 -11.07 12.16 2.60
N MET A 41 -11.84 12.14 1.56
CA MET A 41 -11.52 12.82 0.32
C MET A 41 -12.79 13.20 -0.41
N ARG A 42 -12.66 14.12 -1.36
CA ARG A 42 -13.77 14.48 -2.22
C ARG A 42 -13.77 13.57 -3.43
N GLN A 43 -14.96 13.29 -3.94
CA GLN A 43 -15.09 12.49 -5.14
C GLN A 43 -14.25 13.10 -6.27
N GLY A 44 -13.51 12.26 -6.97
CA GLY A 44 -12.63 12.68 -8.04
C GLY A 44 -11.18 12.86 -7.64
N GLU A 45 -10.90 12.97 -6.34
CA GLU A 45 -9.53 13.08 -5.89
C GLU A 45 -8.82 11.74 -5.96
N LYS A 46 -7.53 11.78 -6.23
CA LYS A 46 -6.66 10.61 -6.20
C LYS A 46 -5.76 10.72 -4.98
N VAL A 47 -5.68 9.63 -4.22
CA VAL A 47 -4.87 9.59 -3.00
C VAL A 47 -3.82 8.50 -3.16
N VAL A 48 -2.59 8.84 -2.82
CA VAL A 48 -1.46 7.92 -2.92
C VAL A 48 -1.00 7.55 -1.52
N LYS A 49 -0.79 6.27 -1.29
CA LYS A 49 -0.31 5.77 -0.01
C LYS A 49 0.76 4.71 -0.25
N ARG A 50 1.81 4.74 0.57
CA ARG A 50 2.89 3.75 0.48
C ARG A 50 2.79 2.76 1.62
N LEU A 51 3.03 1.49 1.27
CA LEU A 51 3.18 0.43 2.26
C LEU A 51 4.57 -0.15 2.08
N ARG A 52 5.39 -0.11 3.12
CA ARG A 52 6.72 -0.71 3.08
C ARG A 52 6.62 -2.17 3.49
N ILE A 53 7.14 -3.04 2.65
CA ILE A 53 7.23 -4.47 2.95
C ILE A 53 8.66 -4.74 3.38
N GLU A 54 8.83 -5.17 4.63
CA GLU A 54 10.15 -5.53 5.16
C GLU A 54 10.29 -7.04 5.12
N ASN A 55 11.40 -7.52 4.55
CA ASN A 55 11.63 -8.94 4.46
C ASN A 55 12.42 -9.44 5.68
N GLY A 56 11.72 -10.07 6.60
CA GLY A 56 12.31 -10.68 7.78
C GLY A 56 12.44 -12.19 7.69
N CYS A 57 12.44 -12.74 6.45
CA CYS A 57 12.41 -14.20 6.30
C CYS A 57 13.77 -14.87 6.28
N GLY A 58 14.85 -14.13 6.19
CA GLY A 58 16.18 -14.70 6.11
C GLY A 58 16.55 -15.22 4.72
N LYS A 59 15.66 -15.02 3.75
CA LYS A 59 15.89 -15.40 2.35
C LYS A 59 15.17 -14.41 1.46
N PRO A 60 15.52 -14.32 0.16
CA PRO A 60 14.82 -13.39 -0.74
C PRO A 60 13.34 -13.75 -0.90
N VAL A 61 12.52 -12.73 -1.05
CA VAL A 61 11.08 -12.88 -1.25
C VAL A 61 10.68 -12.03 -2.44
N VAL A 62 9.81 -12.54 -3.30
CA VAL A 62 9.33 -11.84 -4.48
C VAL A 62 7.83 -11.61 -4.35
N ILE A 63 7.38 -10.40 -4.69
CA ILE A 63 5.95 -10.18 -4.88
C ILE A 63 5.63 -10.63 -6.30
N VAL A 64 4.99 -11.78 -6.41
CA VAL A 64 4.79 -12.42 -7.70
C VAL A 64 3.69 -11.76 -8.52
N ARG A 65 2.59 -11.47 -7.86
CA ARG A 65 1.42 -10.85 -8.50
C ARG A 65 0.45 -10.38 -7.44
N HIS A 66 -0.56 -9.69 -7.89
CA HIS A 66 -1.65 -9.27 -7.01
C HIS A 66 -2.99 -9.51 -7.69
N SER A 67 -4.05 -9.49 -6.91
CA SER A 67 -5.41 -9.42 -7.43
C SER A 67 -6.19 -8.38 -6.65
N THR A 68 -7.19 -7.79 -7.27
CA THR A 68 -8.03 -6.80 -6.62
C THR A 68 -9.47 -6.95 -7.09
N THR A 69 -10.40 -6.55 -6.23
CA THR A 69 -11.81 -6.58 -6.57
C THR A 69 -12.28 -5.29 -7.21
N CYS A 70 -11.41 -4.28 -7.30
CA CYS A 70 -11.78 -2.97 -7.81
C CYS A 70 -10.62 -2.35 -8.59
N GLY A 71 -10.91 -1.87 -9.80
CA GLY A 71 -9.91 -1.14 -10.57
C GLY A 71 -9.64 0.26 -10.05
N CYS A 72 -10.35 0.70 -9.01
CA CYS A 72 -10.17 2.04 -8.44
C CYS A 72 -8.90 2.14 -7.61
N VAL A 73 -8.29 1.03 -7.20
CA VAL A 73 -7.03 1.02 -6.48
C VAL A 73 -5.99 0.32 -7.34
N VAL A 74 -4.92 1.04 -7.64
CA VAL A 74 -3.84 0.52 -8.46
C VAL A 74 -2.58 0.45 -7.64
N PRO A 75 -2.03 -0.76 -7.41
CA PRO A 75 -0.75 -0.89 -6.72
C PRO A 75 0.39 -0.91 -7.72
N GLU A 76 1.50 -0.27 -7.35
CA GLU A 76 2.73 -0.32 -8.13
C GLU A 76 3.84 -0.83 -7.24
N TYR A 77 4.58 -1.81 -7.73
CA TYR A 77 5.64 -2.44 -6.96
C TYR A 77 6.60 -3.15 -7.90
N GLU A 78 7.79 -3.46 -7.37
CA GLU A 78 8.79 -4.16 -8.15
C GLU A 78 8.64 -5.66 -7.96
N ARG A 79 8.93 -6.40 -9.02
CA ARG A 79 8.84 -7.86 -9.01
C ARG A 79 10.18 -8.53 -8.88
N ARG A 80 11.21 -7.79 -8.52
CA ARG A 80 12.50 -8.42 -8.26
C ARG A 80 12.57 -8.88 -6.81
N PRO A 81 13.46 -9.82 -6.54
CA PRO A 81 13.60 -10.34 -5.18
C PRO A 81 13.94 -9.24 -4.19
N ILE A 82 13.27 -9.28 -3.05
CA ILE A 82 13.58 -8.42 -1.91
C ILE A 82 14.59 -9.19 -1.10
N PRO A 83 15.84 -8.75 -1.01
CA PRO A 83 16.84 -9.49 -0.24
C PRO A 83 16.45 -9.62 1.22
N ALA A 84 17.01 -10.62 1.90
CA ALA A 84 16.81 -10.76 3.34
C ALA A 84 17.23 -9.48 4.05
N ASP A 85 16.45 -9.07 5.03
CA ASP A 85 16.67 -7.85 5.82
C ASP A 85 16.60 -6.56 5.02
N SER A 86 16.01 -6.62 3.84
CA SER A 86 15.78 -5.45 3.00
C SER A 86 14.29 -5.17 2.89
N SER A 87 13.92 -4.13 2.17
CA SER A 87 12.52 -3.74 2.03
C SER A 87 12.24 -3.21 0.64
N THR A 88 10.95 -3.16 0.30
CA THR A 88 10.47 -2.51 -0.91
C THR A 88 9.15 -1.84 -0.58
N ASP A 89 8.74 -0.90 -1.41
CA ASP A 89 7.47 -0.20 -1.20
C ASP A 89 6.46 -0.64 -2.24
N ILE A 90 5.21 -0.80 -1.80
CA ILE A 90 4.07 -0.89 -2.70
C ILE A 90 3.39 0.48 -2.63
N VAL A 91 3.21 1.10 -3.78
CA VAL A 91 2.57 2.41 -3.86
C VAL A 91 1.15 2.21 -4.35
N PHE A 92 0.18 2.57 -3.52
CA PHE A 92 -1.24 2.43 -3.85
C PHE A 92 -1.78 3.77 -4.29
N THR A 93 -2.48 3.80 -5.41
CA THR A 93 -3.21 4.97 -5.85
C THR A 93 -4.69 4.64 -5.85
N PHE A 94 -5.46 5.38 -5.08
CA PHE A 94 -6.92 5.25 -5.06
C PHE A 94 -7.53 6.40 -5.84
N ASP A 95 -8.28 6.06 -6.87
CA ASP A 95 -9.02 7.04 -7.66
C ASP A 95 -10.46 7.03 -7.17
N SER A 96 -10.86 8.12 -6.53
CA SER A 96 -12.19 8.20 -5.94
C SER A 96 -13.28 8.56 -6.95
N GLN A 97 -12.95 8.67 -8.22
CA GLN A 97 -13.93 8.98 -9.26
C GLN A 97 -15.02 7.92 -9.28
N GLY A 98 -16.26 8.34 -9.14
CA GLY A 98 -17.39 7.41 -9.16
C GLY A 98 -17.63 6.69 -7.85
N GLU A 99 -16.81 6.91 -6.83
CA GLU A 99 -17.00 6.31 -5.51
C GLU A 99 -17.73 7.30 -4.61
N TYR A 100 -18.43 6.78 -3.61
CA TYR A 100 -19.16 7.65 -2.69
C TYR A 100 -19.37 6.90 -1.37
N GLY A 101 -19.18 7.61 -0.26
CA GLY A 101 -19.37 7.04 1.05
C GLY A 101 -18.15 6.26 1.51
N TRP A 102 -18.35 5.42 2.50
CA TRP A 102 -17.27 4.61 3.04
C TRP A 102 -16.93 3.47 2.10
N GLN A 103 -15.64 3.32 1.82
CA GLN A 103 -15.13 2.33 0.89
C GLN A 103 -14.14 1.41 1.57
N MET A 104 -14.22 0.12 1.27
CA MET A 104 -13.23 -0.85 1.72
C MET A 104 -12.91 -1.74 0.51
N LYS A 105 -11.68 -1.67 0.03
CA LYS A 105 -11.25 -2.45 -1.14
C LYS A 105 -10.19 -3.44 -0.70
N LEU A 106 -10.25 -4.64 -1.25
CA LEU A 106 -9.31 -5.69 -0.88
C LEU A 106 -8.36 -5.97 -2.03
N LEU A 107 -7.07 -6.02 -1.72
CA LEU A 107 -6.04 -6.46 -2.64
C LEU A 107 -5.31 -7.63 -2.00
N ASP A 108 -5.10 -8.69 -2.77
CA ASP A 108 -4.31 -9.84 -2.33
C ASP A 108 -2.96 -9.78 -3.04
N PHE A 109 -1.88 -9.90 -2.29
CA PHE A 109 -0.54 -9.95 -2.84
C PHE A 109 0.04 -11.33 -2.61
N TYR A 110 0.50 -11.95 -3.69
CA TYR A 110 1.02 -13.31 -3.65
C TYR A 110 2.54 -13.26 -3.65
N LEU A 111 3.13 -13.79 -2.59
CA LEU A 111 4.58 -13.80 -2.43
C LEU A 111 5.13 -15.16 -2.80
N SER A 112 6.39 -15.17 -3.23
CA SER A 112 7.09 -16.42 -3.48
C SER A 112 7.19 -17.21 -2.18
N SER A 113 7.03 -18.52 -2.27
CA SER A 113 7.08 -19.42 -1.11
C SER A 113 6.00 -19.15 -0.06
N SER A 114 4.96 -18.44 -0.43
CA SER A 114 3.90 -18.13 0.51
C SER A 114 2.74 -19.10 0.30
N ALA A 115 2.22 -19.66 1.38
CA ALA A 115 1.05 -20.53 1.32
C ALA A 115 -0.23 -19.73 1.18
N ARG A 116 -0.24 -18.49 1.64
CA ARG A 116 -1.43 -17.63 1.62
C ARG A 116 -1.03 -16.22 1.24
N PRO A 117 -1.93 -15.46 0.60
CA PRO A 117 -1.60 -14.10 0.20
C PRO A 117 -1.58 -13.14 1.38
N LEU A 118 -0.92 -12.01 1.18
CA LEU A 118 -1.08 -10.86 2.05
C LEU A 118 -2.35 -10.16 1.63
N LYS A 119 -3.25 -9.92 2.57
CA LYS A 119 -4.51 -9.23 2.31
C LYS A 119 -4.38 -7.78 2.75
N ILE A 120 -4.44 -6.87 1.82
CA ILE A 120 -4.34 -5.45 2.13
C ILE A 120 -5.69 -4.81 1.85
N TYR A 121 -6.31 -4.30 2.91
CA TYR A 121 -7.56 -3.57 2.79
C TYR A 121 -7.24 -2.09 2.66
N VAL A 122 -7.87 -1.44 1.71
CA VAL A 122 -7.71 0.01 1.53
C VAL A 122 -9.04 0.64 1.90
N GLU A 123 -9.02 1.46 2.94
CA GLU A 123 -10.21 2.08 3.47
C GLU A 123 -10.21 3.58 3.18
N ALA A 124 -11.33 4.11 2.73
CA ALA A 124 -11.46 5.52 2.42
C ALA A 124 -12.90 5.96 2.65
N GLU A 125 -13.07 7.25 2.89
CA GLU A 125 -14.41 7.83 2.94
C GLU A 125 -14.48 8.93 1.90
N VAL A 126 -15.40 8.78 0.93
CA VAL A 126 -15.53 9.71 -0.19
C VAL A 126 -16.79 10.53 0.02
N GLU A 127 -16.65 11.85 -0.03
CA GLU A 127 -17.77 12.77 0.19
C GLU A 127 -18.21 13.43 -1.09
#